data_00581486f165bb7d77f29874f899cb54
#
_entry.id   00581486f165bb7d77f29874f899cb54
#
_cell.length_a   1.000
_cell.length_b   1.000
_cell.length_c   1.000
_cell.angle_alpha   90.00
_cell.angle_beta   90.00
_cell.angle_gamma   90.00
#
_symmetry.space_group_name_H-M   'P 1'
#
loop_
_entity.id
_entity.type
_entity.pdbx_description
1 polymer ?
#
loop_
_entity_poly.entity_id
_entity_poly.type
_entity_poly.pdbx_seq_one_letter_code
_entity_poly.pdbx_strand_id
1 'polypeptide(L)'
;MSNDKLDFTNKALEWTLGNIKYIIFGVIVGVSIPLIWNYQQHLENEKNLVASDLYYNFISLENTIEEIEKSKKQILEIHDGSIYDVLTKFILSKNEFENKNYELSKEYLEEIIEINANETYNSLATIKISLIYIENRKYDDALVYLDKVKMKGSFKQILSEIKGDIYKYKGDKKKSLQFYNEALDASAVDNDNLLMKRNSVKN
;
A
#
# COMPACT_ATOMS: atom_id res chain seq x y z
N MET A 1 -61.76 -4.89 29.03
CA MET A 1 -60.31 -5.27 28.97
C MET A 1 -59.99 -6.58 28.24
N SER A 2 -60.88 -7.57 28.16
CA SER A 2 -60.63 -8.84 27.46
C SER A 2 -60.91 -8.74 25.95
N ASN A 3 -61.96 -8.02 25.51
CA ASN A 3 -62.33 -7.91 24.11
C ASN A 3 -61.39 -7.06 23.29
N ASP A 4 -60.78 -6.00 23.87
CA ASP A 4 -59.84 -5.13 23.14
C ASP A 4 -58.54 -5.83 22.80
N LYS A 5 -58.09 -6.76 23.66
CA LYS A 5 -56.89 -7.58 23.39
C LYS A 5 -57.15 -8.59 22.26
N LEU A 6 -58.35 -9.18 22.20
CA LEU A 6 -58.75 -10.10 21.11
C LEU A 6 -58.87 -9.40 19.77
N ASP A 7 -59.41 -8.19 19.74
CA ASP A 7 -59.51 -7.38 18.51
C ASP A 7 -58.13 -6.95 17.98
N PHE A 8 -57.22 -6.56 18.86
CA PHE A 8 -55.84 -6.21 18.52
C PHE A 8 -55.06 -7.42 17.94
N THR A 9 -55.21 -8.58 18.55
CA THR A 9 -54.52 -9.80 18.09
C THR A 9 -55.04 -10.23 16.69
N ASN A 10 -56.35 -10.16 16.46
CA ASN A 10 -56.96 -10.51 15.16
C ASN A 10 -56.48 -9.55 14.06
N LYS A 11 -56.49 -8.23 14.30
CA LYS A 11 -55.98 -7.24 13.35
C LYS A 11 -54.48 -7.41 13.02
N ALA A 12 -53.66 -7.70 14.03
CA ALA A 12 -52.26 -8.01 13.87
C ALA A 12 -52.02 -9.25 13.01
N LEU A 13 -52.84 -10.32 13.26
CA LEU A 13 -52.76 -11.54 12.49
C LEU A 13 -53.18 -11.36 11.02
N GLU A 14 -54.26 -10.61 10.75
CA GLU A 14 -54.73 -10.29 9.40
C GLU A 14 -53.68 -9.48 8.65
N TRP A 15 -53.04 -8.46 9.32
CA TRP A 15 -51.97 -7.67 8.70
C TRP A 15 -50.75 -8.53 8.38
N THR A 16 -50.36 -9.42 9.31
CA THR A 16 -49.18 -10.31 9.12
C THR A 16 -49.46 -11.28 7.94
N LEU A 17 -50.61 -11.90 7.89
CA LEU A 17 -50.99 -12.82 6.82
C LEU A 17 -51.07 -12.09 5.47
N GLY A 18 -51.60 -10.87 5.44
CA GLY A 18 -51.65 -10.04 4.22
C GLY A 18 -50.30 -9.64 3.69
N ASN A 19 -49.29 -9.55 4.60
CA ASN A 19 -47.93 -9.11 4.24
C ASN A 19 -46.86 -10.25 4.32
N ILE A 20 -47.29 -11.50 4.53
CA ILE A 20 -46.41 -12.65 4.77
C ILE A 20 -45.31 -12.80 3.72
N LYS A 21 -45.60 -12.57 2.44
CA LYS A 21 -44.62 -12.62 1.34
C LYS A 21 -43.53 -11.57 1.45
N TYR A 22 -43.85 -10.37 1.91
CA TYR A 22 -42.87 -9.31 2.12
C TYR A 22 -42.03 -9.58 3.37
N ILE A 23 -42.62 -10.14 4.42
CA ILE A 23 -41.92 -10.56 5.62
C ILE A 23 -40.94 -11.68 5.30
N ILE A 24 -41.40 -12.73 4.59
CA ILE A 24 -40.52 -13.84 4.14
C ILE A 24 -39.38 -13.30 3.26
N PHE A 25 -39.69 -12.44 2.31
CA PHE A 25 -38.65 -11.82 1.46
C PHE A 25 -37.64 -11.02 2.29
N GLY A 26 -38.11 -10.20 3.23
CA GLY A 26 -37.23 -9.44 4.12
C GLY A 26 -36.32 -10.33 5.00
N VAL A 27 -36.87 -11.45 5.49
CA VAL A 27 -36.08 -12.44 6.27
C VAL A 27 -35.03 -13.11 5.36
N ILE A 28 -35.41 -13.55 4.14
CA ILE A 28 -34.48 -14.17 3.21
C ILE A 28 -33.32 -13.20 2.89
N VAL A 29 -33.64 -11.97 2.53
CA VAL A 29 -32.61 -10.95 2.22
C VAL A 29 -31.75 -10.66 3.44
N GLY A 30 -32.39 -10.47 4.61
CA GLY A 30 -31.69 -10.17 5.86
C GLY A 30 -30.70 -11.25 6.32
N VAL A 31 -31.02 -12.52 6.02
CA VAL A 31 -30.14 -13.66 6.34
C VAL A 31 -29.09 -13.90 5.23
N SER A 32 -29.48 -13.75 3.97
CA SER A 32 -28.59 -14.03 2.83
C SER A 32 -27.40 -13.07 2.76
N ILE A 33 -27.61 -11.76 3.02
CA ILE A 33 -26.53 -10.76 2.94
C ILE A 33 -25.38 -11.07 3.92
N PRO A 34 -25.61 -11.29 5.22
CA PRO A 34 -24.54 -11.65 6.16
C PRO A 34 -23.83 -12.97 5.79
N LEU A 35 -24.58 -13.96 5.29
CA LEU A 35 -23.99 -15.25 4.89
C LEU A 35 -23.06 -15.09 3.70
N ILE A 36 -23.46 -14.34 2.68
CA ILE A 36 -22.63 -14.06 1.50
C ILE A 36 -21.38 -13.27 1.91
N TRP A 37 -21.57 -12.26 2.75
CA TRP A 37 -20.46 -11.46 3.30
C TRP A 37 -19.45 -12.32 4.08
N ASN A 38 -19.94 -13.16 4.99
CA ASN A 38 -19.09 -14.05 5.78
C ASN A 38 -18.35 -15.07 4.90
N TYR A 39 -19.01 -15.60 3.89
CA TYR A 39 -18.39 -16.51 2.92
C TYR A 39 -17.29 -15.83 2.13
N GLN A 40 -17.50 -14.60 1.62
CA GLN A 40 -16.46 -13.82 0.94
C GLN A 40 -15.28 -13.51 1.85
N GLN A 41 -15.53 -13.10 3.08
CA GLN A 41 -14.49 -12.86 4.10
C GLN A 41 -13.66 -14.13 4.37
N HIS A 42 -14.31 -15.28 4.43
CA HIS A 42 -13.61 -16.55 4.63
C HIS A 42 -12.68 -16.90 3.47
N LEU A 43 -13.15 -16.70 2.22
CA LEU A 43 -12.32 -16.91 1.03
C LEU A 43 -11.13 -15.95 0.97
N GLU A 44 -11.33 -14.68 1.33
CA GLU A 44 -10.25 -13.70 1.41
C GLU A 44 -9.22 -14.06 2.47
N ASN A 45 -9.68 -14.50 3.66
CA ASN A 45 -8.80 -14.93 4.72
C ASN A 45 -7.97 -16.16 4.32
N GLU A 46 -8.55 -17.16 3.65
CA GLU A 46 -7.80 -18.32 3.15
C GLU A 46 -6.73 -17.91 2.13
N LYS A 47 -7.04 -17.03 1.20
CA LYS A 47 -6.06 -16.49 0.25
C LYS A 47 -4.92 -15.76 0.95
N ASN A 48 -5.24 -14.92 1.93
CA ASN A 48 -4.25 -14.20 2.71
C ASN A 48 -3.34 -15.13 3.52
N LEU A 49 -3.87 -16.23 4.07
CA LEU A 49 -3.06 -17.24 4.76
C LEU A 49 -2.07 -17.91 3.81
N VAL A 50 -2.54 -18.33 2.63
CA VAL A 50 -1.65 -18.93 1.61
C VAL A 50 -0.59 -17.94 1.16
N ALA A 51 -0.96 -16.68 0.88
CA ALA A 51 -0.02 -15.64 0.51
C ALA A 51 1.01 -15.35 1.61
N SER A 52 0.58 -15.37 2.88
CA SER A 52 1.46 -15.22 4.03
C SER A 52 2.50 -16.34 4.13
N ASP A 53 2.06 -17.59 3.98
CA ASP A 53 2.98 -18.75 4.02
C ASP A 53 3.99 -18.72 2.87
N LEU A 54 3.54 -18.38 1.67
CA LEU A 54 4.41 -18.23 0.50
C LEU A 54 5.41 -17.09 0.70
N TYR A 55 4.96 -15.95 1.23
CA TYR A 55 5.83 -14.81 1.54
C TYR A 55 6.87 -15.17 2.61
N TYR A 56 6.46 -15.86 3.68
CA TYR A 56 7.38 -16.34 4.71
C TYR A 56 8.44 -17.25 4.11
N ASN A 57 8.05 -18.21 3.28
CA ASN A 57 8.99 -19.11 2.59
C ASN A 57 9.93 -18.33 1.64
N PHE A 58 9.43 -17.29 0.98
CA PHE A 58 10.24 -16.45 0.08
C PHE A 58 11.32 -15.66 0.83
N ILE A 59 11.03 -15.14 2.04
CA ILE A 59 11.98 -14.35 2.82
C ILE A 59 12.83 -15.18 3.78
N SER A 60 12.52 -16.48 3.98
CA SER A 60 13.23 -17.33 4.94
C SER A 60 14.63 -17.66 4.46
N LEU A 61 15.61 -17.43 5.31
CA LEU A 61 17.01 -17.79 5.07
C LEU A 61 17.28 -19.30 5.26
N GLU A 62 16.30 -20.05 5.81
CA GLU A 62 16.42 -21.49 6.05
C GLU A 62 16.02 -22.32 4.83
N ASN A 63 15.36 -21.72 3.85
CA ASN A 63 14.88 -22.39 2.66
C ASN A 63 15.97 -22.50 1.57
N THR A 64 15.86 -23.52 0.76
CA THR A 64 16.71 -23.69 -0.43
C THR A 64 16.36 -22.64 -1.49
N ILE A 65 17.31 -22.38 -2.41
CA ILE A 65 17.09 -21.45 -3.54
C ILE A 65 15.87 -21.89 -4.37
N GLU A 66 15.66 -23.20 -4.54
CA GLU A 66 14.53 -23.75 -5.29
C GLU A 66 13.18 -23.44 -4.62
N GLU A 67 13.11 -23.60 -3.29
CA GLU A 67 11.91 -23.28 -2.52
C GLU A 67 11.59 -21.77 -2.55
N ILE A 68 12.63 -20.92 -2.46
CA ILE A 68 12.49 -19.48 -2.57
C ILE A 68 11.93 -19.07 -3.94
N GLU A 69 12.51 -19.59 -5.03
CA GLU A 69 12.05 -19.29 -6.39
C GLU A 69 10.64 -19.85 -6.66
N LYS A 70 10.31 -21.02 -6.13
CA LYS A 70 8.95 -21.56 -6.21
C LYS A 70 7.94 -20.68 -5.49
N SER A 71 8.24 -20.27 -4.26
CA SER A 71 7.36 -19.40 -3.47
C SER A 71 7.18 -18.04 -4.13
N LYS A 72 8.27 -17.44 -4.63
CA LYS A 72 8.23 -16.21 -5.42
C LYS A 72 7.29 -16.33 -6.63
N LYS A 73 7.44 -17.40 -7.43
CA LYS A 73 6.59 -17.63 -8.59
C LYS A 73 5.12 -17.75 -8.20
N GLN A 74 4.82 -18.51 -7.14
CA GLN A 74 3.46 -18.70 -6.66
C GLN A 74 2.83 -17.40 -6.15
N ILE A 75 3.59 -16.53 -5.43
CA ILE A 75 3.10 -15.22 -4.99
C ILE A 75 2.76 -14.34 -6.20
N LEU A 76 3.63 -14.30 -7.20
CA LEU A 76 3.39 -13.50 -8.41
C LEU A 76 2.21 -14.00 -9.25
N GLU A 77 1.88 -15.30 -9.18
CA GLU A 77 0.72 -15.90 -9.85
C GLU A 77 -0.62 -15.59 -9.13
N ILE A 78 -0.58 -15.32 -7.84
CA ILE A 78 -1.78 -15.03 -7.03
C ILE A 78 -2.39 -13.65 -7.35
N HIS A 79 -1.68 -12.72 -7.92
CA HIS A 79 -2.07 -11.37 -8.43
C HIS A 79 -3.39 -10.78 -7.88
N ASP A 80 -3.62 -10.92 -6.59
CA ASP A 80 -4.86 -10.48 -5.96
C ASP A 80 -4.75 -9.10 -5.29
N GLY A 81 -3.60 -8.44 -5.43
CA GLY A 81 -3.31 -7.17 -4.79
C GLY A 81 -3.18 -7.26 -3.28
N SER A 82 -2.91 -8.46 -2.74
CA SER A 82 -2.68 -8.65 -1.32
C SER A 82 -1.46 -7.85 -0.84
N ILE A 83 -1.41 -7.59 0.46
CA ILE A 83 -0.23 -6.97 1.07
C ILE A 83 1.05 -7.76 0.79
N TYR A 84 0.96 -9.08 0.70
CA TYR A 84 2.10 -9.96 0.47
C TYR A 84 2.63 -9.84 -0.96
N ASP A 85 1.76 -9.67 -1.96
CA ASP A 85 2.14 -9.34 -3.34
C ASP A 85 2.90 -8.01 -3.39
N VAL A 86 2.36 -6.97 -2.78
CA VAL A 86 3.01 -5.63 -2.68
C VAL A 86 4.38 -5.72 -2.01
N LEU A 87 4.49 -6.41 -0.86
CA LEU A 87 5.76 -6.57 -0.14
C LEU A 87 6.78 -7.37 -0.95
N THR A 88 6.35 -8.42 -1.65
CA THR A 88 7.20 -9.21 -2.54
C THR A 88 7.76 -8.36 -3.67
N LYS A 89 6.93 -7.55 -4.32
CA LYS A 89 7.36 -6.62 -5.38
C LYS A 89 8.36 -5.57 -4.87
N PHE A 90 8.19 -5.07 -3.64
CA PHE A 90 9.22 -4.20 -3.04
C PHE A 90 10.56 -4.89 -2.86
N ILE A 91 10.59 -6.16 -2.45
CA ILE A 91 11.83 -6.95 -2.30
C ILE A 91 12.46 -7.20 -3.67
N LEU A 92 11.66 -7.62 -4.65
CA LEU A 92 12.13 -7.85 -6.02
C LEU A 92 12.71 -6.56 -6.62
N SER A 93 11.99 -5.46 -6.51
CA SER A 93 12.48 -4.15 -6.96
C SER A 93 13.81 -3.78 -6.31
N LYS A 94 13.96 -4.00 -5.00
CA LYS A 94 15.22 -3.74 -4.30
C LYS A 94 16.36 -4.61 -4.85
N ASN A 95 16.14 -5.91 -5.02
CA ASN A 95 17.14 -6.83 -5.55
C ASN A 95 17.58 -6.43 -6.97
N GLU A 96 16.63 -6.08 -7.83
CA GLU A 96 16.94 -5.64 -9.19
C GLU A 96 17.68 -4.29 -9.21
N PHE A 97 17.33 -3.38 -8.28
CA PHE A 97 18.06 -2.12 -8.11
C PHE A 97 19.54 -2.37 -7.71
N GLU A 98 19.79 -3.25 -6.75
CA GLU A 98 21.13 -3.62 -6.31
C GLU A 98 21.94 -4.28 -7.42
N ASN A 99 21.28 -5.06 -8.29
CA ASN A 99 21.84 -5.66 -9.50
C ASN A 99 21.99 -4.68 -10.68
N LYS A 100 21.59 -3.40 -10.50
CA LYS A 100 21.57 -2.34 -11.53
C LYS A 100 20.61 -2.60 -12.70
N ASN A 101 19.66 -3.49 -12.53
CA ASN A 101 18.57 -3.75 -13.47
C ASN A 101 17.44 -2.73 -13.25
N TYR A 102 17.72 -1.45 -13.48
CA TYR A 102 16.86 -0.33 -13.08
C TYR A 102 15.48 -0.35 -13.76
N GLU A 103 15.39 -0.83 -15.00
CA GLU A 103 14.09 -0.90 -15.69
C GLU A 103 13.19 -1.95 -15.04
N LEU A 104 13.71 -3.16 -14.75
CA LEU A 104 12.93 -4.20 -14.08
C LEU A 104 12.58 -3.81 -12.63
N SER A 105 13.51 -3.15 -11.94
CA SER A 105 13.23 -2.58 -10.61
C SER A 105 12.07 -1.58 -10.65
N LYS A 106 12.03 -0.71 -11.66
CA LYS A 106 10.97 0.26 -11.86
C LYS A 106 9.63 -0.42 -12.20
N GLU A 107 9.64 -1.45 -13.04
CA GLU A 107 8.46 -2.22 -13.43
C GLU A 107 7.74 -2.79 -12.19
N TYR A 108 8.44 -3.45 -11.28
CA TYR A 108 7.85 -3.93 -10.02
C TYR A 108 7.22 -2.81 -9.18
N LEU A 109 7.84 -1.63 -9.15
CA LEU A 109 7.28 -0.48 -8.41
C LEU A 109 6.05 0.13 -9.12
N GLU A 110 6.01 0.12 -10.44
CA GLU A 110 4.85 0.55 -11.22
C GLU A 110 3.68 -0.41 -11.03
N GLU A 111 3.93 -1.73 -10.99
CA GLU A 111 2.91 -2.72 -10.65
C GLU A 111 2.29 -2.48 -9.24
N ILE A 112 3.10 -2.11 -8.23
CA ILE A 112 2.59 -1.74 -6.90
C ILE A 112 1.62 -0.56 -6.99
N ILE A 113 1.94 0.44 -7.82
CA ILE A 113 1.08 1.60 -8.02
C ILE A 113 -0.22 1.21 -8.74
N GLU A 114 -0.15 0.29 -9.70
CA GLU A 114 -1.31 -0.23 -10.45
C GLU A 114 -2.24 -1.05 -9.55
N ILE A 115 -1.71 -1.90 -8.67
CA ILE A 115 -2.48 -2.64 -7.66
C ILE A 115 -3.32 -1.67 -6.82
N ASN A 116 -2.76 -0.51 -6.48
CA ASN A 116 -3.42 0.56 -5.73
C ASN A 116 -4.04 0.09 -4.39
N ALA A 117 -3.41 -0.88 -3.75
CA ALA A 117 -3.90 -1.48 -2.50
C ALA A 117 -3.94 -0.46 -1.34
N ASN A 118 -2.97 0.46 -1.31
CA ASN A 118 -2.85 1.46 -0.24
C ASN A 118 -2.05 2.67 -0.72
N GLU A 119 -2.53 3.88 -0.41
CA GLU A 119 -1.88 5.13 -0.83
C GLU A 119 -0.48 5.34 -0.24
N THR A 120 -0.21 4.76 0.95
CA THR A 120 1.12 4.77 1.55
C THR A 120 2.12 3.97 0.71
N TYR A 121 1.74 2.77 0.25
CA TYR A 121 2.60 1.95 -0.60
C TYR A 121 2.80 2.58 -1.97
N ASN A 122 1.76 3.16 -2.57
CA ASN A 122 1.86 3.89 -3.82
C ASN A 122 2.83 5.08 -3.71
N SER A 123 2.74 5.83 -2.61
CA SER A 123 3.66 6.94 -2.33
C SER A 123 5.09 6.47 -2.15
N LEU A 124 5.30 5.36 -1.42
CA LEU A 124 6.62 4.76 -1.23
C LEU A 124 7.21 4.23 -2.55
N ALA A 125 6.42 3.55 -3.38
CA ALA A 125 6.83 3.09 -4.69
C ALA A 125 7.23 4.27 -5.59
N THR A 126 6.44 5.35 -5.60
CA THR A 126 6.72 6.58 -6.35
C THR A 126 8.05 7.22 -5.90
N ILE A 127 8.30 7.28 -4.59
CA ILE A 127 9.59 7.74 -4.04
C ILE A 127 10.75 6.86 -4.53
N LYS A 128 10.58 5.53 -4.47
CA LYS A 128 11.62 4.59 -4.92
C LYS A 128 11.92 4.72 -6.41
N ILE A 129 10.90 4.95 -7.25
CA ILE A 129 11.10 5.23 -8.68
C ILE A 129 11.93 6.51 -8.85
N SER A 130 11.70 7.54 -8.04
CA SER A 130 12.51 8.76 -8.11
C SER A 130 14.00 8.49 -7.79
N LEU A 131 14.30 7.56 -6.86
CA LEU A 131 15.69 7.18 -6.55
C LEU A 131 16.34 6.46 -7.74
N ILE A 132 15.60 5.64 -8.49
CA ILE A 132 16.09 5.02 -9.73
C ILE A 132 16.48 6.09 -10.76
N TYR A 133 15.67 7.14 -10.90
CA TYR A 133 16.02 8.26 -11.79
C TYR A 133 17.27 9.02 -11.32
N ILE A 134 17.46 9.17 -9.99
CA ILE A 134 18.67 9.80 -9.44
C ILE A 134 19.92 8.98 -9.77
N GLU A 135 19.88 7.66 -9.60
CA GLU A 135 20.99 6.77 -9.96
C GLU A 135 21.36 6.87 -11.43
N ASN A 136 20.36 7.04 -12.29
CA ASN A 136 20.55 7.26 -13.73
C ASN A 136 20.87 8.73 -14.08
N ARG A 137 21.12 9.61 -13.10
CA ARG A 137 21.38 11.05 -13.24
C ARG A 137 20.29 11.84 -13.98
N LYS A 138 19.07 11.30 -14.02
CA LYS A 138 17.88 11.92 -14.62
C LYS A 138 17.15 12.75 -13.54
N TYR A 139 17.82 13.82 -13.08
CA TYR A 139 17.38 14.58 -11.89
C TYR A 139 16.04 15.29 -12.08
N ASP A 140 15.75 15.76 -13.28
CA ASP A 140 14.47 16.44 -13.56
C ASP A 140 13.31 15.45 -13.56
N ASP A 141 13.50 14.24 -14.10
CA ASP A 141 12.51 13.18 -14.05
C ASP A 141 12.27 12.74 -12.60
N ALA A 142 13.33 12.64 -11.79
CA ALA A 142 13.21 12.34 -10.36
C ALA A 142 12.33 13.37 -9.64
N LEU A 143 12.51 14.66 -9.89
CA LEU A 143 11.67 15.73 -9.33
C LEU A 143 10.20 15.58 -9.74
N VAL A 144 9.94 15.25 -11.02
CA VAL A 144 8.57 15.01 -11.52
C VAL A 144 7.91 13.85 -10.79
N TYR A 145 8.65 12.76 -10.50
CA TYR A 145 8.10 11.65 -9.73
C TYR A 145 7.85 12.02 -8.26
N LEU A 146 8.75 12.75 -7.61
CA LEU A 146 8.55 13.24 -6.24
C LEU A 146 7.30 14.14 -6.13
N ASP A 147 6.97 14.87 -7.19
CA ASP A 147 5.78 15.72 -7.20
C ASP A 147 4.47 14.93 -7.35
N LYS A 148 4.51 13.68 -7.85
CA LYS A 148 3.36 12.76 -7.92
C LYS A 148 3.00 12.14 -6.58
N VAL A 149 3.86 12.20 -5.56
CA VAL A 149 3.59 11.63 -4.23
C VAL A 149 2.37 12.30 -3.61
N LYS A 150 1.32 11.53 -3.29
CA LYS A 150 0.06 12.06 -2.79
C LYS A 150 0.12 12.39 -1.30
N MET A 151 0.73 11.55 -0.48
CA MET A 151 0.87 11.72 0.96
C MET A 151 2.06 12.61 1.34
N LYS A 152 2.19 13.79 0.71
CA LYS A 152 3.35 14.68 0.89
C LYS A 152 3.60 15.07 2.35
N GLY A 153 2.55 15.25 3.15
CA GLY A 153 2.66 15.59 4.56
C GLY A 153 3.41 14.52 5.38
N SER A 154 3.02 13.26 5.22
CA SER A 154 3.62 12.12 5.93
C SER A 154 5.06 11.84 5.51
N PHE A 155 5.42 12.17 4.25
CA PHE A 155 6.74 11.95 3.69
C PHE A 155 7.56 13.25 3.57
N LYS A 156 7.12 14.36 4.21
CA LYS A 156 7.73 15.68 4.03
C LYS A 156 9.24 15.68 4.24
N GLN A 157 9.70 15.07 5.32
CA GLN A 157 11.14 15.01 5.63
C GLN A 157 11.92 14.33 4.51
N ILE A 158 11.55 13.11 4.14
CA ILE A 158 12.27 12.32 3.12
C ILE A 158 12.17 12.97 1.73
N LEU A 159 11.03 13.53 1.37
CA LEU A 159 10.87 14.24 0.10
C LEU A 159 11.78 15.47 0.02
N SER A 160 11.84 16.26 1.09
CA SER A 160 12.73 17.44 1.15
C SER A 160 14.20 17.01 1.17
N GLU A 161 14.55 15.94 1.89
CA GLU A 161 15.93 15.42 1.87
C GLU A 161 16.35 14.99 0.46
N ILE A 162 15.53 14.20 -0.24
CA ILE A 162 15.82 13.75 -1.62
C ILE A 162 15.92 14.94 -2.58
N LYS A 163 15.04 15.94 -2.46
CA LYS A 163 15.14 17.18 -3.26
C LYS A 163 16.43 17.92 -2.96
N GLY A 164 16.86 17.97 -1.70
CA GLY A 164 18.16 18.52 -1.29
C GLY A 164 19.32 17.83 -1.98
N ASP A 165 19.32 16.48 -1.99
CA ASP A 165 20.31 15.66 -2.68
C ASP A 165 20.31 15.93 -4.20
N ILE A 166 19.15 15.99 -4.85
CA ILE A 166 19.02 16.29 -6.28
C ILE A 166 19.63 17.65 -6.61
N TYR A 167 19.28 18.71 -5.86
CA TYR A 167 19.81 20.04 -6.13
C TYR A 167 21.31 20.16 -5.83
N LYS A 168 21.81 19.36 -4.88
CA LYS A 168 23.26 19.22 -4.65
C LYS A 168 23.94 18.62 -5.87
N TYR A 169 23.42 17.53 -6.44
CA TYR A 169 23.95 16.91 -7.66
C TYR A 169 23.86 17.83 -8.90
N LYS A 170 22.81 18.65 -8.96
CA LYS A 170 22.66 19.70 -10.01
C LYS A 170 23.56 20.92 -9.82
N GLY A 171 24.29 21.02 -8.69
CA GLY A 171 25.14 22.15 -8.34
C GLY A 171 24.40 23.40 -7.84
N ASP A 172 23.10 23.33 -7.62
CA ASP A 172 22.30 24.44 -7.07
C ASP A 172 22.39 24.43 -5.53
N LYS A 173 23.49 24.96 -5.02
CA LYS A 173 23.76 25.04 -3.58
C LYS A 173 22.62 25.74 -2.81
N LYS A 174 22.03 26.78 -3.37
CA LYS A 174 20.96 27.56 -2.71
C LYS A 174 19.72 26.72 -2.47
N LYS A 175 19.22 26.03 -3.51
CA LYS A 175 18.06 25.16 -3.39
C LYS A 175 18.36 23.94 -2.56
N SER A 176 19.54 23.35 -2.69
CA SER A 176 19.96 22.22 -1.86
C SER A 176 19.90 22.57 -0.38
N LEU A 177 20.46 23.70 0.05
CA LEU A 177 20.41 24.19 1.44
C LEU A 177 18.96 24.45 1.89
N GLN A 178 18.12 25.05 1.03
CA GLN A 178 16.73 25.27 1.35
C GLN A 178 16.03 23.95 1.66
N PHE A 179 16.14 22.95 0.80
CA PHE A 179 15.45 21.68 0.99
C PHE A 179 16.01 20.87 2.17
N TYR A 180 17.29 20.90 2.44
CA TYR A 180 17.82 20.26 3.66
C TYR A 180 17.32 20.95 4.94
N ASN A 181 17.16 22.27 4.95
CA ASN A 181 16.54 22.95 6.08
C ASN A 181 15.07 22.57 6.25
N GLU A 182 14.30 22.52 5.14
CA GLU A 182 12.91 22.03 5.17
C GLU A 182 12.79 20.59 5.70
N ALA A 183 13.76 19.72 5.37
CA ALA A 183 13.83 18.36 5.88
C ALA A 183 14.12 18.34 7.39
N LEU A 184 15.06 19.17 7.86
CA LEU A 184 15.37 19.31 9.29
C LEU A 184 14.18 19.84 10.08
N ASP A 185 13.48 20.85 9.56
CA ASP A 185 12.27 21.42 10.19
C ASP A 185 11.12 20.39 10.25
N ALA A 186 11.09 19.43 9.33
CA ALA A 186 10.10 18.37 9.31
C ALA A 186 10.51 17.13 10.14
N SER A 187 11.73 17.07 10.62
CA SER A 187 12.24 15.96 11.45
C SER A 187 11.67 16.05 12.86
N ALA A 188 11.16 14.94 13.38
CA ALA A 188 10.65 14.86 14.75
C ALA A 188 11.76 14.69 15.79
N VAL A 189 12.98 14.38 15.36
CA VAL A 189 14.15 14.14 16.20
C VAL A 189 15.39 14.76 15.56
N ASP A 190 16.43 14.99 16.36
CA ASP A 190 17.74 15.41 15.85
C ASP A 190 18.28 14.38 14.86
N ASN A 191 18.65 14.85 13.67
CA ASN A 191 19.12 14.02 12.57
C ASN A 191 20.52 14.46 12.14
N ASP A 192 21.54 13.87 12.77
CA ASP A 192 22.95 14.21 12.52
C ASP A 192 23.35 13.95 11.05
N ASN A 193 22.83 12.90 10.43
CA ASN A 193 23.12 12.59 9.02
C ASN A 193 22.63 13.72 8.11
N LEU A 194 21.41 14.20 8.34
CA LEU A 194 20.83 15.30 7.58
C LEU A 194 21.58 16.63 7.83
N LEU A 195 22.01 16.87 9.08
CA LEU A 195 22.89 18.01 9.41
C LEU A 195 24.23 17.92 8.66
N MET A 196 24.83 16.75 8.58
CA MET A 196 26.07 16.51 7.83
C MET A 196 25.86 16.76 6.32
N LYS A 197 24.77 16.26 5.73
CA LYS A 197 24.42 16.53 4.33
C LYS A 197 24.30 18.03 4.07
N ARG A 198 23.53 18.76 4.88
CA ARG A 198 23.37 20.22 4.79
C ARG A 198 24.72 20.94 4.88
N ASN A 199 25.54 20.59 5.87
CA ASN A 199 26.83 21.25 6.09
C ASN A 199 27.82 21.00 4.95
N SER A 200 27.75 19.82 4.30
CA SER A 200 28.57 19.50 3.12
C SER A 200 28.31 20.39 1.90
N VAL A 201 27.18 21.09 1.85
CA VAL A 201 26.83 22.03 0.77
C VAL A 201 27.30 23.45 1.08
N LYS A 202 27.54 23.79 2.37
CA LYS A 202 28.01 25.12 2.78
C LYS A 202 29.48 25.37 2.45
N ASN A 203 30.26 24.28 2.46
CA ASN A 203 31.68 24.31 2.11
C ASN A 203 31.87 24.13 0.59
#